data_4428e23cbdbcd69d290f9e75ca89f8c9
#
_entry.id   4428e23cbdbcd69d290f9e75ca89f8c9
#
_cell.length_a   1.000
_cell.length_b   1.000
_cell.length_c   1.000
_cell.angle_alpha   90.00
_cell.angle_beta   90.00
_cell.angle_gamma   90.00
#
_symmetry.space_group_name_H-M   'P 1'
#
loop_
_entity.id
_entity.type
_entity.pdbx_description
1 polymer ?
#
loop_
_entity_poly.entity_id
_entity_poly.type
_entity_poly.pdbx_seq_one_letter_code
_entity_poly.pdbx_strand_id
1 'polypeptide(L)'
;ALLIMNILKRLITLEQKELSYKKSILDFVMEESKSLSSKIPVSDKVKLDEYMYAIREVEKDLQNRQRFKLDKDFELDFEVNKKSNKIRLLYKLMHLAFLNDTTRVITFLTQHDGYNGPHREIGVADGHHSLSHHQKDPKKLHELAMIDLFNVRLFSEFIADLKKDNLLENTDVIYGAGISDGNRHNHDELPV
;
A
#
# COMPACT_ATOMS: atom_id res chain seq x y z
N ALA A 1 -18.19 -2.23 0.00
CA ALA A 1 -17.46 -2.48 1.24
C ALA A 1 -17.43 -3.98 1.56
N LEU A 2 -18.58 -4.63 1.74
CA LEU A 2 -18.67 -6.05 2.12
C LEU A 2 -17.96 -7.00 1.13
N LEU A 3 -18.08 -6.73 -0.16
CA LEU A 3 -17.40 -7.51 -1.22
C LEU A 3 -15.87 -7.39 -1.15
N ILE A 4 -15.37 -6.18 -0.97
CA ILE A 4 -13.92 -5.93 -0.84
C ILE A 4 -13.37 -6.61 0.42
N MET A 5 -14.07 -6.50 1.54
CA MET A 5 -13.71 -7.19 2.79
C MET A 5 -13.69 -8.71 2.64
N ASN A 6 -14.66 -9.27 1.95
CA ASN A 6 -14.70 -10.71 1.70
C ASN A 6 -13.55 -11.17 0.79
N ILE A 7 -13.21 -10.39 -0.23
CA ILE A 7 -12.05 -10.66 -1.10
C ILE A 7 -10.76 -10.61 -0.30
N LEU A 8 -10.55 -9.57 0.52
CA LEU A 8 -9.37 -9.43 1.37
C LEU A 8 -9.23 -10.58 2.38
N LYS A 9 -10.32 -10.93 3.09
CA LYS A 9 -10.32 -12.07 4.01
C LYS A 9 -9.95 -13.37 3.29
N ARG A 10 -10.46 -13.56 2.07
CA ARG A 10 -10.18 -14.76 1.27
C ARG A 10 -8.72 -14.79 0.79
N LEU A 11 -8.17 -13.66 0.34
CA LEU A 11 -6.76 -13.55 -0.06
C LEU A 11 -5.83 -13.84 1.11
N ILE A 12 -6.08 -13.27 2.28
CA ILE A 12 -5.29 -13.50 3.49
C ILE A 12 -5.35 -14.97 3.94
N THR A 13 -6.53 -15.59 3.88
CA THR A 13 -6.68 -17.02 4.23
C THR A 13 -5.91 -17.91 3.27
N LEU A 14 -5.90 -17.58 1.97
CA LEU A 14 -5.11 -18.31 0.97
C LEU A 14 -3.61 -18.13 1.20
N GLU A 15 -3.17 -16.92 1.49
CA GLU A 15 -1.77 -16.61 1.79
C GLU A 15 -1.29 -17.34 3.06
N GLN A 16 -2.07 -17.35 4.13
CA GLN A 16 -1.75 -18.10 5.35
C GLN A 16 -1.62 -19.62 5.10
N LYS A 17 -2.49 -20.16 4.27
CA LYS A 17 -2.43 -21.57 3.89
C LYS A 17 -1.18 -21.89 3.06
N GLU A 18 -0.82 -21.02 2.13
CA GLU A 18 0.38 -21.14 1.31
C GLU A 18 1.66 -20.99 2.15
N LEU A 19 1.70 -20.06 3.11
CA LEU A 19 2.79 -19.88 4.06
C LEU A 19 2.99 -21.10 4.95
N SER A 20 1.90 -21.69 5.45
CA SER A 20 1.93 -22.94 6.23
C SER A 20 2.53 -24.11 5.43
N TYR A 21 2.19 -24.19 4.13
CA TYR A 21 2.71 -25.22 3.24
C TYR A 21 4.22 -25.04 2.96
N LYS A 22 4.64 -23.80 2.68
CA LYS A 22 6.05 -23.43 2.47
C LYS A 22 6.90 -23.74 3.72
N LYS A 23 6.38 -23.46 4.91
CA LYS A 23 7.04 -23.78 6.18
C LYS A 23 7.26 -25.30 6.33
N SER A 24 6.25 -26.10 6.05
CA SER A 24 6.35 -27.56 6.13
C SER A 24 7.42 -28.13 5.17
N ILE A 25 7.57 -27.55 3.98
CA ILE A 25 8.64 -27.93 3.04
C ILE A 25 10.01 -27.55 3.58
N LEU A 26 10.17 -26.36 4.16
CA LEU A 26 11.44 -25.90 4.72
C LEU A 26 11.87 -26.74 5.90
N ASP A 27 10.94 -27.10 6.80
CA ASP A 27 11.22 -28.00 7.95
C ASP A 27 11.75 -29.35 7.46
N PHE A 28 11.15 -29.93 6.40
CA PHE A 28 11.59 -31.18 5.79
C PHE A 28 13.01 -31.05 5.18
N VAL A 29 13.28 -29.99 4.41
CA VAL A 29 14.59 -29.74 3.81
C VAL A 29 15.67 -29.56 4.90
N MET A 30 15.34 -28.90 6.01
CA MET A 30 16.24 -28.72 7.14
C MET A 30 16.62 -30.04 7.82
N GLU A 31 15.66 -30.96 7.97
CA GLU A 31 15.90 -32.27 8.58
C GLU A 31 16.78 -33.15 7.68
N GLU A 32 16.51 -33.19 6.37
CA GLU A 32 17.34 -33.90 5.40
C GLU A 32 18.77 -33.35 5.33
N SER A 33 18.94 -32.02 5.36
CA SER A 33 20.25 -31.37 5.34
C SER A 33 21.12 -31.73 6.55
N LYS A 34 20.52 -31.86 7.75
CA LYS A 34 21.25 -32.33 8.94
C LYS A 34 21.77 -33.75 8.76
N SER A 35 20.98 -34.63 8.18
CA SER A 35 21.40 -36.02 7.87
C SER A 35 22.51 -36.03 6.83
N LEU A 36 22.45 -35.18 5.80
CA LEU A 36 23.46 -35.07 4.76
C LEU A 36 24.79 -34.55 5.32
N SER A 37 24.77 -33.53 6.19
CA SER A 37 25.96 -32.93 6.81
C SER A 37 26.87 -33.95 7.50
N SER A 38 26.32 -35.04 8.02
CA SER A 38 27.10 -36.11 8.67
C SER A 38 27.84 -37.01 7.66
N LYS A 39 27.50 -36.96 6.38
CA LYS A 39 27.97 -37.90 5.31
C LYS A 39 28.84 -37.25 4.28
N ILE A 40 29.03 -35.92 4.27
CA ILE A 40 29.77 -35.17 3.27
C ILE A 40 31.15 -34.72 3.76
N PRO A 41 32.13 -34.45 2.87
CA PRO A 41 33.43 -33.88 3.20
C PRO A 41 33.34 -32.51 3.86
N VAL A 42 34.37 -32.13 4.61
CA VAL A 42 34.42 -30.83 5.33
C VAL A 42 34.28 -29.63 4.38
N SER A 43 34.85 -29.72 3.18
CA SER A 43 34.76 -28.68 2.14
C SER A 43 33.33 -28.42 1.68
N ASP A 44 32.50 -29.46 1.65
CA ASP A 44 31.12 -29.36 1.20
C ASP A 44 30.16 -28.96 2.33
N LYS A 45 30.56 -29.18 3.60
CA LYS A 45 29.85 -28.67 4.77
C LYS A 45 29.74 -27.15 4.77
N VAL A 46 30.80 -26.44 4.39
CA VAL A 46 30.79 -24.96 4.29
C VAL A 46 29.67 -24.49 3.34
N LYS A 47 29.58 -25.11 2.15
CA LYS A 47 28.52 -24.76 1.18
C LYS A 47 27.14 -25.13 1.68
N LEU A 48 27.01 -26.26 2.38
CA LEU A 48 25.74 -26.67 2.98
C LEU A 48 25.31 -25.72 4.09
N ASP A 49 26.25 -25.24 4.91
CA ASP A 49 25.99 -24.26 5.97
C ASP A 49 25.55 -22.91 5.40
N GLU A 50 26.17 -22.42 4.29
CA GLU A 50 25.74 -21.23 3.59
C GLU A 50 24.32 -21.38 3.03
N TYR A 51 24.02 -22.53 2.45
CA TYR A 51 22.67 -22.84 1.96
C TYR A 51 21.64 -22.90 3.10
N MET A 52 22.00 -23.52 4.22
CA MET A 52 21.16 -23.60 5.40
C MET A 52 20.93 -22.24 6.07
N TYR A 53 21.93 -21.35 6.01
CA TYR A 53 21.79 -19.96 6.45
C TYR A 53 20.73 -19.23 5.60
N ALA A 54 20.83 -19.33 4.27
CA ALA A 54 19.84 -18.72 3.38
C ALA A 54 18.41 -19.24 3.62
N ILE A 55 18.25 -20.54 3.86
CA ILE A 55 16.95 -21.14 4.22
C ILE A 55 16.43 -20.57 5.53
N ARG A 56 17.26 -20.38 6.55
CA ARG A 56 16.85 -19.78 7.85
C ARG A 56 16.39 -18.33 7.70
N GLU A 57 17.02 -17.56 6.81
CA GLU A 57 16.56 -16.18 6.54
C GLU A 57 15.18 -16.19 5.86
N VAL A 58 14.94 -17.10 4.91
CA VAL A 58 13.59 -17.29 4.32
C VAL A 58 12.58 -17.75 5.37
N GLU A 59 12.96 -18.63 6.27
CA GLU A 59 12.08 -19.08 7.37
C GLU A 59 11.70 -17.93 8.30
N LYS A 60 12.65 -17.10 8.70
CA LYS A 60 12.38 -15.90 9.51
C LYS A 60 11.42 -14.94 8.81
N ASP A 61 11.62 -14.74 7.51
CA ASP A 61 10.73 -13.87 6.72
C ASP A 61 9.30 -14.45 6.67
N LEU A 62 9.17 -15.77 6.48
CA LEU A 62 7.87 -16.46 6.54
C LEU A 62 7.23 -16.39 7.92
N GLN A 63 8.01 -16.53 9.01
CA GLN A 63 7.49 -16.40 10.38
C GLN A 63 7.01 -14.98 10.67
N ASN A 64 7.73 -13.96 10.19
CA ASN A 64 7.31 -12.58 10.32
C ASN A 64 5.99 -12.32 9.58
N ARG A 65 5.82 -12.89 8.39
CA ARG A 65 4.56 -12.83 7.64
C ARG A 65 3.41 -13.59 8.32
N GLN A 66 3.70 -14.70 9.02
CA GLN A 66 2.68 -15.45 9.79
C GLN A 66 2.18 -14.72 11.04
N ARG A 67 2.93 -13.75 11.57
CA ARG A 67 2.48 -12.89 12.67
C ARG A 67 1.35 -11.96 12.28
N PHE A 68 1.10 -11.84 10.98
CA PHE A 68 -0.02 -11.09 10.46
C PHE A 68 -1.35 -11.77 10.85
N LYS A 69 -1.99 -11.25 11.86
CA LYS A 69 -3.41 -11.44 12.11
C LYS A 69 -4.09 -10.15 11.69
N LEU A 70 -4.91 -10.21 10.63
CA LEU A 70 -5.92 -9.17 10.48
C LEU A 70 -6.69 -9.17 11.80
N ASP A 71 -6.66 -8.06 12.49
CA ASP A 71 -7.53 -7.90 13.65
C ASP A 71 -8.94 -8.23 13.17
N LYS A 72 -9.58 -9.23 13.79
CA LYS A 72 -10.89 -9.71 13.35
C LYS A 72 -11.93 -8.60 13.41
N ASP A 73 -11.59 -7.51 14.10
CA ASP A 73 -12.40 -6.33 14.34
C ASP A 73 -12.06 -5.14 13.42
N PHE A 74 -11.44 -5.40 12.24
CA PHE A 74 -11.30 -4.38 11.22
C PHE A 74 -12.69 -4.02 10.69
N GLU A 75 -13.39 -3.17 11.44
CA GLU A 75 -14.62 -2.54 11.02
C GLU A 75 -14.32 -1.22 10.31
N LEU A 76 -15.04 -0.96 9.23
CA LEU A 76 -15.02 0.35 8.58
C LEU A 76 -16.00 1.25 9.34
N ASP A 77 -15.47 2.18 10.09
CA ASP A 77 -16.22 3.18 10.88
C ASP A 77 -16.98 4.20 10.02
N PHE A 78 -17.07 3.99 8.71
CA PHE A 78 -17.65 4.96 7.79
C PHE A 78 -18.32 4.32 6.57
N GLU A 79 -19.33 5.00 6.08
CA GLU A 79 -20.00 4.63 4.82
C GLU A 79 -19.07 4.90 3.61
N VAL A 80 -18.86 3.90 2.75
CA VAL A 80 -17.99 3.99 1.57
C VAL A 80 -18.66 4.72 0.38
N ASN A 81 -19.81 5.35 0.57
CA ASN A 81 -20.52 6.09 -0.46
C ASN A 81 -19.91 7.46 -0.78
N LYS A 82 -19.18 8.07 0.15
CA LYS A 82 -18.45 9.33 -0.04
C LYS A 82 -17.09 9.09 -0.68
N LYS A 83 -16.64 10.04 -1.51
CA LYS A 83 -15.32 9.98 -2.18
C LYS A 83 -14.18 9.99 -1.16
N SER A 84 -14.24 10.87 -0.16
CA SER A 84 -13.26 10.91 0.93
C SER A 84 -13.10 9.56 1.62
N ASN A 85 -14.21 8.89 1.91
CA ASN A 85 -14.21 7.60 2.60
C ASN A 85 -13.63 6.47 1.73
N LYS A 86 -13.84 6.53 0.40
CA LYS A 86 -13.20 5.59 -0.53
C LYS A 86 -11.68 5.77 -0.54
N ILE A 87 -11.21 7.01 -0.57
CA ILE A 87 -9.77 7.32 -0.56
C ILE A 87 -9.17 6.90 0.79
N ARG A 88 -9.80 7.23 1.93
CA ARG A 88 -9.36 6.77 3.26
C ARG A 88 -9.27 5.27 3.36
N LEU A 89 -10.25 4.55 2.82
CA LEU A 89 -10.19 3.08 2.79
C LEU A 89 -8.96 2.58 2.05
N LEU A 90 -8.66 3.16 0.88
CA LEU A 90 -7.48 2.76 0.10
C LEU A 90 -6.18 3.10 0.84
N TYR A 91 -6.06 4.29 1.43
CA TYR A 91 -4.91 4.65 2.27
C TYR A 91 -4.76 3.71 3.47
N LYS A 92 -5.86 3.34 4.12
CA LYS A 92 -5.82 2.37 5.23
C LYS A 92 -5.36 0.99 4.78
N LEU A 93 -5.75 0.54 3.58
CA LEU A 93 -5.27 -0.71 3.00
C LEU A 93 -3.77 -0.65 2.65
N MET A 94 -3.30 0.48 2.11
CA MET A 94 -1.87 0.72 1.85
C MET A 94 -1.05 0.70 3.15
N HIS A 95 -1.52 1.39 4.20
CA HIS A 95 -0.91 1.38 5.52
C HIS A 95 -0.81 -0.04 6.10
N LEU A 96 -1.88 -0.82 6.04
CA LEU A 96 -1.89 -2.22 6.48
C LEU A 96 -0.93 -3.08 5.66
N ALA A 97 -0.83 -2.85 4.35
CA ALA A 97 0.09 -3.59 3.50
C ALA A 97 1.56 -3.33 3.88
N PHE A 98 1.93 -2.10 4.21
CA PHE A 98 3.26 -1.77 4.73
C PHE A 98 3.49 -2.31 6.14
N LEU A 99 2.52 -2.13 7.05
CA LEU A 99 2.62 -2.62 8.43
C LEU A 99 2.88 -4.13 8.49
N ASN A 100 2.38 -4.86 7.52
CA ASN A 100 2.47 -6.31 7.46
C ASN A 100 3.54 -6.82 6.49
N ASP A 101 4.34 -5.91 5.92
CA ASP A 101 5.39 -6.23 4.94
C ASP A 101 4.89 -7.12 3.78
N THR A 102 3.61 -6.96 3.39
CA THR A 102 3.05 -7.69 2.25
C THR A 102 3.53 -7.12 0.92
N THR A 103 3.91 -5.85 0.92
CA THR A 103 4.60 -5.16 -0.17
C THR A 103 5.48 -4.03 0.39
N ARG A 104 6.53 -3.65 -0.34
CA ARG A 104 7.41 -2.53 -0.03
C ARG A 104 7.28 -1.37 -1.00
N VAL A 105 6.52 -1.55 -2.07
CA VAL A 105 6.29 -0.51 -3.08
C VAL A 105 4.81 -0.46 -3.40
N ILE A 106 4.24 0.74 -3.32
CA ILE A 106 2.84 0.99 -3.69
C ILE A 106 2.80 2.24 -4.55
N THR A 107 2.05 2.18 -5.64
CA THR A 107 1.64 3.34 -6.42
C THR A 107 0.13 3.50 -6.30
N PHE A 108 -0.33 4.73 -6.08
CA PHE A 108 -1.74 5.03 -5.92
C PHE A 108 -2.13 6.27 -6.69
N LEU A 109 -3.11 6.13 -7.54
CA LEU A 109 -3.70 7.23 -8.30
C LEU A 109 -5.08 7.54 -7.71
N THR A 110 -5.24 8.71 -7.11
CA THR A 110 -6.52 9.12 -6.48
C THR A 110 -7.63 9.35 -7.49
N GLN A 111 -7.26 9.78 -8.71
CA GLN A 111 -8.15 10.00 -9.84
C GLN A 111 -7.41 9.72 -11.14
N HIS A 112 -8.10 9.19 -12.15
CA HIS A 112 -7.54 9.02 -13.49
C HIS A 112 -7.55 10.36 -14.25
N ASP A 113 -6.72 10.45 -15.26
CA ASP A 113 -6.68 11.60 -16.17
C ASP A 113 -8.06 11.84 -16.82
N GLY A 114 -8.41 13.11 -16.99
CA GLY A 114 -9.71 13.48 -17.52
C GLY A 114 -10.91 13.24 -16.59
N TYR A 115 -10.66 12.87 -15.32
CA TYR A 115 -11.74 12.74 -14.35
C TYR A 115 -12.51 14.07 -14.21
N ASN A 116 -13.80 14.04 -14.55
CA ASN A 116 -14.66 15.22 -14.54
C ASN A 116 -15.83 15.11 -13.54
N GLY A 117 -15.65 14.33 -12.48
CA GLY A 117 -16.65 14.25 -11.42
C GLY A 117 -16.57 15.43 -10.44
N PRO A 118 -17.71 15.82 -9.83
CA PRO A 118 -17.77 16.85 -8.82
C PRO A 118 -17.20 16.39 -7.47
N HIS A 119 -16.88 17.38 -6.61
CA HIS A 119 -16.47 17.16 -5.23
C HIS A 119 -17.51 17.78 -4.28
N ARG A 120 -18.74 17.27 -4.34
CA ARG A 120 -19.90 17.84 -3.62
C ARG A 120 -19.76 17.84 -2.11
N GLU A 121 -18.99 16.91 -1.56
CA GLU A 121 -18.72 16.83 -0.12
C GLU A 121 -17.90 18.03 0.42
N ILE A 122 -17.24 18.79 -0.46
CA ILE A 122 -16.54 20.03 -0.14
C ILE A 122 -17.20 21.26 -0.80
N GLY A 123 -18.42 21.13 -1.31
CA GLY A 123 -19.18 22.22 -1.91
C GLY A 123 -18.86 22.51 -3.38
N VAL A 124 -17.99 21.75 -4.04
CA VAL A 124 -17.64 21.92 -5.46
C VAL A 124 -18.56 21.07 -6.31
N ALA A 125 -19.43 21.71 -7.07
CA ALA A 125 -20.44 21.09 -7.93
C ALA A 125 -19.94 20.83 -9.35
N ASP A 126 -18.99 21.64 -9.83
CA ASP A 126 -18.43 21.53 -11.15
C ASP A 126 -17.41 20.38 -11.25
N GLY A 127 -17.25 19.83 -12.46
CA GLY A 127 -16.32 18.72 -12.70
C GLY A 127 -14.88 19.17 -12.64
N HIS A 128 -14.02 18.36 -12.02
CA HIS A 128 -12.59 18.68 -11.80
C HIS A 128 -11.86 19.03 -13.12
N HIS A 129 -12.04 18.22 -14.16
CA HIS A 129 -11.43 18.50 -15.47
C HIS A 129 -11.91 19.82 -16.08
N SER A 130 -13.22 20.11 -15.98
CA SER A 130 -13.76 21.40 -16.47
C SER A 130 -13.21 22.59 -15.69
N LEU A 131 -12.94 22.43 -14.40
CA LEU A 131 -12.31 23.44 -13.57
C LEU A 131 -10.83 23.63 -13.92
N SER A 132 -10.12 22.55 -14.27
CA SER A 132 -8.69 22.63 -14.63
C SER A 132 -8.45 23.53 -15.86
N HIS A 133 -9.43 23.64 -16.76
CA HIS A 133 -9.45 24.64 -17.84
C HIS A 133 -9.96 26.00 -17.34
N HIS A 134 -9.28 26.55 -16.34
CA HIS A 134 -9.74 27.70 -15.56
C HIS A 134 -9.68 29.04 -16.32
N GLN A 135 -8.85 29.18 -17.35
CA GLN A 135 -8.66 30.43 -18.13
C GLN A 135 -8.47 31.67 -17.23
N LYS A 136 -7.82 31.51 -16.07
CA LYS A 136 -7.61 32.52 -15.02
C LYS A 136 -8.90 33.02 -14.33
N ASP A 137 -10.01 32.28 -14.46
CA ASP A 137 -11.25 32.59 -13.72
C ASP A 137 -11.01 32.40 -12.22
N PRO A 138 -11.18 33.45 -11.40
CA PRO A 138 -10.92 33.37 -9.96
C PRO A 138 -11.79 32.34 -9.23
N LYS A 139 -13.03 32.14 -9.68
CA LYS A 139 -13.94 31.13 -9.08
C LYS A 139 -13.42 29.72 -9.34
N LYS A 140 -13.06 29.41 -10.58
CA LYS A 140 -12.51 28.09 -10.93
C LYS A 140 -11.20 27.81 -10.19
N LEU A 141 -10.32 28.80 -10.09
CA LEU A 141 -9.06 28.69 -9.35
C LEU A 141 -9.31 28.42 -7.85
N HIS A 142 -10.31 29.10 -7.27
CA HIS A 142 -10.71 28.85 -5.88
C HIS A 142 -11.24 27.42 -5.68
N GLU A 143 -12.12 26.95 -6.56
CA GLU A 143 -12.68 25.59 -6.50
C GLU A 143 -11.60 24.52 -6.71
N LEU A 144 -10.61 24.74 -7.60
CA LEU A 144 -9.44 23.86 -7.72
C LEU A 144 -8.62 23.81 -6.43
N ALA A 145 -8.32 24.96 -5.83
CA ALA A 145 -7.60 25.01 -4.56
C ALA A 145 -8.33 24.25 -3.43
N MET A 146 -9.67 24.26 -3.44
CA MET A 146 -10.46 23.46 -2.50
C MET A 146 -10.29 21.96 -2.76
N ILE A 147 -10.23 21.53 -4.02
CA ILE A 147 -10.00 20.13 -4.40
C ILE A 147 -8.59 19.69 -4.00
N ASP A 148 -7.57 20.51 -4.24
CA ASP A 148 -6.19 20.22 -3.87
C ASP A 148 -6.05 20.10 -2.35
N LEU A 149 -6.63 21.06 -1.61
CA LEU A 149 -6.65 20.99 -0.14
C LEU A 149 -7.36 19.74 0.37
N PHE A 150 -8.44 19.32 -0.25
CA PHE A 150 -9.16 18.09 0.08
C PHE A 150 -8.25 16.86 -0.09
N ASN A 151 -7.54 16.74 -1.21
CA ASN A 151 -6.63 15.62 -1.47
C ASN A 151 -5.44 15.62 -0.51
N VAL A 152 -4.82 16.79 -0.27
CA VAL A 152 -3.70 16.92 0.66
C VAL A 152 -4.10 16.58 2.10
N ARG A 153 -5.30 16.94 2.54
CA ARG A 153 -5.81 16.56 3.86
C ARG A 153 -5.94 15.05 4.01
N LEU A 154 -6.52 14.37 3.02
CA LEU A 154 -6.63 12.91 3.04
C LEU A 154 -5.25 12.23 3.02
N PHE A 155 -4.31 12.77 2.25
CA PHE A 155 -2.93 12.29 2.24
C PHE A 155 -2.24 12.52 3.60
N SER A 156 -2.46 13.67 4.25
CA SER A 156 -1.89 13.95 5.57
C SER A 156 -2.37 13.00 6.66
N GLU A 157 -3.63 12.52 6.57
CA GLU A 157 -4.16 11.47 7.45
C GLU A 157 -3.37 10.16 7.28
N PHE A 158 -3.07 9.77 6.04
CA PHE A 158 -2.25 8.59 5.75
C PHE A 158 -0.81 8.72 6.28
N ILE A 159 -0.19 9.90 6.12
CA ILE A 159 1.15 10.17 6.69
C ILE A 159 1.13 10.08 8.21
N ALA A 160 0.05 10.57 8.85
CA ALA A 160 -0.10 10.46 10.30
C ALA A 160 -0.21 9.00 10.76
N ASP A 161 -0.91 8.15 10.02
CA ASP A 161 -1.01 6.71 10.29
C ASP A 161 0.37 6.02 10.14
N LEU A 162 1.13 6.31 9.09
CA LEU A 162 2.49 5.79 8.92
C LEU A 162 3.42 6.22 10.08
N LYS A 163 3.31 7.48 10.50
CA LYS A 163 4.10 8.02 11.62
C LYS A 163 3.75 7.34 12.94
N LYS A 164 2.47 7.14 13.20
CA LYS A 164 1.96 6.52 14.43
C LYS A 164 2.56 5.11 14.65
N ASP A 165 2.73 4.35 13.57
CA ASP A 165 3.23 2.98 13.63
C ASP A 165 4.74 2.89 13.28
N ASN A 166 5.48 4.02 13.33
CA ASN A 166 6.92 4.13 13.07
C ASN A 166 7.36 3.63 11.68
N LEU A 167 6.45 3.62 10.71
CA LEU A 167 6.75 3.24 9.33
C LEU A 167 7.38 4.38 8.53
N LEU A 168 7.06 5.64 8.86
CA LEU A 168 7.49 6.81 8.09
C LEU A 168 9.02 7.00 8.09
N GLU A 169 9.71 6.58 9.14
CA GLU A 169 11.18 6.70 9.24
C GLU A 169 11.93 5.82 8.23
N ASN A 170 11.26 4.78 7.71
CA ASN A 170 11.82 3.81 6.77
C ASN A 170 11.02 3.75 5.45
N THR A 171 10.25 4.82 5.14
CA THR A 171 9.40 4.87 3.96
C THR A 171 9.60 6.19 3.21
N ASP A 172 10.03 6.11 1.96
CA ASP A 172 10.02 7.25 1.07
C ASP A 172 8.61 7.43 0.51
N VAL A 173 8.02 8.59 0.73
CA VAL A 173 6.67 8.91 0.28
C VAL A 173 6.72 10.09 -0.67
N ILE A 174 6.26 9.88 -1.90
CA ILE A 174 6.17 10.92 -2.92
C ILE A 174 4.70 11.20 -3.19
N TYR A 175 4.31 12.46 -3.15
CA TYR A 175 2.98 12.94 -3.48
C TYR A 175 3.10 14.08 -4.50
N GLY A 176 2.30 14.05 -5.55
CA GLY A 176 2.38 15.07 -6.57
C GLY A 176 1.31 14.93 -7.65
N ALA A 177 1.41 15.75 -8.66
CA ALA A 177 0.54 15.73 -9.85
C ALA A 177 1.37 15.60 -11.13
N GLY A 178 0.78 14.99 -12.16
CA GLY A 178 1.42 14.81 -13.46
C GLY A 178 1.34 16.04 -14.37
N ILE A 179 0.62 17.08 -13.97
CA ILE A 179 0.44 18.34 -14.72
C ILE A 179 0.60 19.50 -13.74
N SER A 180 1.38 20.52 -14.09
CA SER A 180 1.57 21.72 -13.27
C SER A 180 0.46 22.77 -13.50
N ASP A 181 0.04 22.98 -14.73
CA ASP A 181 -1.07 23.86 -15.09
C ASP A 181 -2.04 23.11 -16.01
N GLY A 182 -3.21 22.76 -15.47
CA GLY A 182 -4.26 22.06 -16.19
C GLY A 182 -4.80 22.83 -17.40
N ASN A 183 -4.69 24.16 -17.42
CA ASN A 183 -5.12 24.98 -18.54
C ASN A 183 -4.16 24.88 -19.75
N ARG A 184 -2.87 24.65 -19.48
CA ARG A 184 -1.80 24.54 -20.49
C ARG A 184 -1.42 23.11 -20.81
N HIS A 185 -1.77 22.16 -19.94
CA HIS A 185 -1.33 20.76 -19.98
C HIS A 185 0.21 20.62 -20.02
N ASN A 186 0.92 21.50 -19.32
CA ASN A 186 2.37 21.44 -19.26
C ASN A 186 2.87 20.58 -18.08
N HIS A 187 4.11 20.13 -18.20
CA HIS A 187 4.79 19.29 -17.22
C HIS A 187 6.03 19.98 -16.61
N ASP A 188 6.15 21.29 -16.77
CA ASP A 188 7.23 22.08 -16.20
C ASP A 188 6.95 22.32 -14.72
N GLU A 189 7.97 22.19 -13.85
CA GLU A 189 7.85 22.48 -12.42
C GLU A 189 6.68 21.73 -11.76
N LEU A 190 6.64 20.42 -11.94
CA LEU A 190 5.58 19.59 -11.36
C LEU A 190 5.52 19.76 -9.84
N PRO A 191 4.30 19.88 -9.25
CA PRO A 191 4.15 19.90 -7.79
C PRO A 191 4.37 18.49 -7.22
N VAL A 192 5.54 18.28 -6.62
CA VAL A 192 5.94 17.06 -5.91
C VAL A 192 6.45 17.39 -4.52
#